data_635a2997df4ddeff1c9f896a78efac52
#
_entry.id   635a2997df4ddeff1c9f896a78efac52
#
_cell.length_a   1.000
_cell.length_b   1.000
_cell.length_c   1.000
_cell.angle_alpha   90.00
_cell.angle_beta   90.00
_cell.angle_gamma   90.00
#
_symmetry.space_group_name_H-M   'P 1'
#
loop_
_entity.id
_entity.type
_entity.pdbx_description
1 polymer ?
#
loop_
_entity_poly.entity_id
_entity_poly.type
_entity_poly.pdbx_seq_one_letter_code
_entity_poly.pdbx_strand_id
1 'polypeptide(L)'
;MIIRKYQTSDEKGWVYCKALSYLFSPFFDDRETEKPELVTDVYDYRVEWVAEVNGQIVGLIDIDIYTEECSRSYIYAPSKRTAYFTNLAVHPDFQGQGIAQALFEKAEQELKEQGVEKLAIFTREGDAANHLYQKWGGQLVCSDYLVVGAPKDTPYVRFGVDLPNAKLAFTDETGQPAPYYLREGVFVVSEEAGLELFDIEDAYQELTYVVDLMEKS
;
A
#
# COMPACT_ATOMS: atom_id res chain seq x y z
N MET A 1 -5.98 -26.28 4.29
CA MET A 1 -6.15 -24.84 4.08
C MET A 1 -7.60 -24.55 3.68
N ILE A 2 -8.21 -23.57 4.31
CA ILE A 2 -9.58 -23.11 4.04
C ILE A 2 -9.49 -21.64 3.60
N ILE A 3 -10.11 -21.29 2.48
CA ILE A 3 -10.29 -19.90 2.05
C ILE A 3 -11.74 -19.52 2.39
N ARG A 4 -11.91 -18.51 3.21
CA ARG A 4 -13.22 -18.05 3.69
C ARG A 4 -13.28 -16.54 3.87
N LYS A 5 -14.49 -16.03 4.02
CA LYS A 5 -14.69 -14.62 4.39
C LYS A 5 -14.04 -14.28 5.73
N TYR A 6 -13.49 -13.08 5.80
CA TYR A 6 -13.05 -12.49 7.06
C TYR A 6 -14.23 -12.36 8.03
N GLN A 7 -13.94 -12.55 9.30
CA GLN A 7 -14.85 -12.30 10.42
C GLN A 7 -14.12 -11.43 11.45
N THR A 8 -14.86 -10.60 12.20
CA THR A 8 -14.25 -9.71 13.22
C THR A 8 -13.38 -10.46 14.24
N SER A 9 -13.69 -11.71 14.52
CA SER A 9 -12.85 -12.57 15.39
C SER A 9 -11.46 -12.88 14.81
N ASP A 10 -11.24 -12.64 13.50
CA ASP A 10 -9.97 -12.90 12.82
C ASP A 10 -8.98 -11.73 12.94
N GLU A 11 -9.41 -10.56 13.43
CA GLU A 11 -8.65 -9.33 13.42
C GLU A 11 -7.22 -9.49 13.95
N LYS A 12 -7.07 -10.14 15.11
CA LYS A 12 -5.73 -10.41 15.67
C LYS A 12 -4.87 -11.25 14.72
N GLY A 13 -5.45 -12.26 14.10
CA GLY A 13 -4.74 -13.12 13.13
C GLY A 13 -4.41 -12.37 11.85
N TRP A 14 -5.33 -11.52 11.39
CA TRP A 14 -5.16 -10.62 10.26
C TRP A 14 -3.96 -9.68 10.48
N VAL A 15 -3.95 -8.94 11.60
CA VAL A 15 -2.85 -8.03 11.98
C VAL A 15 -1.50 -8.78 12.03
N TYR A 16 -1.44 -9.95 12.67
CA TYR A 16 -0.19 -10.70 12.78
C TYR A 16 0.30 -11.21 11.43
N CYS A 17 -0.60 -11.74 10.59
CA CYS A 17 -0.25 -12.20 9.26
C CYS A 17 0.29 -11.06 8.40
N LYS A 18 -0.41 -9.89 8.39
CA LYS A 18 0.03 -8.71 7.68
C LYS A 18 1.39 -8.20 8.17
N ALA A 19 1.52 -7.96 9.47
CA ALA A 19 2.75 -7.45 10.07
C ALA A 19 3.98 -8.32 9.76
N LEU A 20 3.86 -9.65 9.89
CA LEU A 20 4.95 -10.57 9.56
C LEU A 20 5.27 -10.61 8.08
N SER A 21 4.25 -10.53 7.22
CA SER A 21 4.43 -10.52 5.77
C SER A 21 5.12 -9.25 5.28
N TYR A 22 4.78 -8.11 5.87
CA TYR A 22 5.26 -6.79 5.44
C TYR A 22 6.63 -6.43 6.05
N LEU A 23 6.98 -6.99 7.22
CA LEU A 23 8.23 -6.68 7.92
C LEU A 23 9.49 -6.83 7.06
N PHE A 24 9.49 -7.79 6.14
CA PHE A 24 10.61 -8.07 5.23
C PHE A 24 10.27 -7.77 3.77
N SER A 25 9.27 -6.94 3.53
CA SER A 25 8.83 -6.50 2.21
C SER A 25 9.18 -5.02 1.99
N PRO A 26 9.05 -4.50 0.77
CA PRO A 26 9.14 -3.05 0.52
C PRO A 26 8.14 -2.20 1.31
N PHE A 27 7.10 -2.81 1.90
CA PHE A 27 6.07 -2.17 2.73
C PHE A 27 6.34 -2.25 4.24
N PHE A 28 7.59 -2.36 4.65
CA PHE A 28 8.00 -2.47 6.06
C PHE A 28 7.56 -1.29 6.95
N ASP A 29 7.20 -0.16 6.37
CA ASP A 29 6.67 1.04 7.03
C ASP A 29 5.17 0.96 7.35
N ASP A 30 4.46 -0.03 6.81
CA ASP A 30 3.05 -0.30 7.15
C ASP A 30 2.96 -0.94 8.56
N ARG A 31 2.43 -0.18 9.52
CA ARG A 31 2.39 -0.52 10.95
C ARG A 31 0.98 -0.57 11.52
N GLU A 32 0.04 -1.08 10.77
CA GLU A 32 -1.33 -1.24 11.26
C GLU A 32 -1.39 -2.22 12.44
N THR A 33 -1.97 -1.77 13.54
CA THR A 33 -2.16 -2.54 14.79
C THR A 33 -3.59 -3.05 14.94
N GLU A 34 -4.49 -2.59 14.11
CA GLU A 34 -5.90 -2.98 14.00
C GLU A 34 -6.32 -2.93 12.54
N LYS A 35 -7.40 -3.60 12.20
CA LYS A 35 -7.93 -3.56 10.84
C LYS A 35 -8.70 -2.25 10.61
N PRO A 36 -8.31 -1.43 9.61
CA PRO A 36 -8.98 -0.14 9.39
C PRO A 36 -10.45 -0.32 9.01
N GLU A 37 -11.30 0.55 9.53
CA GLU A 37 -12.70 0.63 9.11
C GLU A 37 -12.81 1.11 7.65
N LEU A 38 -13.91 0.74 7.00
CA LEU A 38 -14.20 1.21 5.65
C LEU A 38 -14.55 2.70 5.65
N VAL A 39 -13.88 3.49 4.82
CA VAL A 39 -14.18 4.93 4.64
C VAL A 39 -15.39 5.07 3.71
N THR A 40 -16.59 5.13 4.28
CA THR A 40 -17.86 5.04 3.54
C THR A 40 -18.19 6.23 2.63
N ASP A 41 -17.52 7.36 2.79
CA ASP A 41 -17.63 8.51 1.87
C ASP A 41 -16.88 8.27 0.53
N VAL A 42 -15.98 7.30 0.51
CA VAL A 42 -15.13 6.99 -0.65
C VAL A 42 -15.46 5.61 -1.22
N TYR A 43 -15.71 4.65 -0.34
CA TYR A 43 -15.95 3.25 -0.68
C TYR A 43 -17.33 2.81 -0.22
N ASP A 44 -18.02 2.01 -1.01
CA ASP A 44 -19.34 1.47 -0.66
C ASP A 44 -19.32 -0.01 -0.27
N TYR A 45 -18.21 -0.71 -0.54
CA TYR A 45 -18.08 -2.13 -0.21
C TYR A 45 -16.62 -2.54 -0.06
N ARG A 46 -16.36 -3.53 0.80
CA ARG A 46 -15.05 -4.19 0.96
C ARG A 46 -15.15 -5.69 0.72
N VAL A 47 -14.33 -6.18 -0.18
CA VAL A 47 -14.10 -7.61 -0.38
C VAL A 47 -13.00 -8.05 0.57
N GLU A 48 -13.29 -9.06 1.42
CA GLU A 48 -12.38 -9.50 2.48
C GLU A 48 -12.35 -11.02 2.56
N TRP A 49 -11.18 -11.59 2.28
CA TRP A 49 -10.97 -13.03 2.35
C TRP A 49 -9.73 -13.36 3.15
N VAL A 50 -9.77 -14.48 3.88
CA VAL A 50 -8.64 -15.00 4.65
C VAL A 50 -8.38 -16.46 4.28
N ALA A 51 -7.10 -16.85 4.37
CA ALA A 51 -6.65 -18.22 4.30
C ALA A 51 -6.34 -18.71 5.72
N GLU A 52 -6.97 -19.82 6.12
CA GLU A 52 -6.80 -20.41 7.44
C GLU A 52 -6.16 -21.80 7.34
N VAL A 53 -5.19 -22.06 8.20
CA VAL A 53 -4.57 -23.37 8.40
C VAL A 53 -4.52 -23.67 9.90
N ASN A 54 -5.17 -24.74 10.33
CA ASN A 54 -5.22 -25.18 11.74
C ASN A 54 -5.62 -24.08 12.75
N GLY A 55 -6.57 -23.21 12.37
CA GLY A 55 -7.03 -22.11 13.21
C GLY A 55 -6.15 -20.86 13.19
N GLN A 56 -5.09 -20.84 12.38
CA GLN A 56 -4.22 -19.68 12.18
C GLN A 56 -4.55 -19.01 10.85
N ILE A 57 -4.66 -17.68 10.84
CA ILE A 57 -4.73 -16.89 9.62
C ILE A 57 -3.32 -16.82 9.02
N VAL A 58 -3.17 -17.37 7.82
CA VAL A 58 -1.89 -17.47 7.09
C VAL A 58 -1.87 -16.71 5.78
N GLY A 59 -2.99 -16.09 5.42
CA GLY A 59 -3.09 -15.22 4.26
C GLY A 59 -4.34 -14.35 4.36
N LEU A 60 -4.30 -13.20 3.72
CA LEU A 60 -5.41 -12.27 3.64
C LEU A 60 -5.39 -11.49 2.33
N ILE A 61 -6.57 -11.04 1.89
CA ILE A 61 -6.75 -10.10 0.80
C ILE A 61 -7.91 -9.18 1.12
N ASP A 62 -7.68 -7.88 1.00
CA ASP A 62 -8.71 -6.84 1.15
C ASP A 62 -8.72 -5.94 -0.09
N ILE A 63 -9.92 -5.65 -0.58
CA ILE A 63 -10.13 -4.82 -1.77
C ILE A 63 -11.33 -3.92 -1.50
N ASP A 64 -11.14 -2.61 -1.57
CA ASP A 64 -12.19 -1.62 -1.40
C ASP A 64 -12.79 -1.22 -2.74
N ILE A 65 -14.13 -1.23 -2.83
CA ILE A 65 -14.86 -0.82 -4.04
C ILE A 65 -15.28 0.62 -3.87
N TYR A 66 -14.83 1.49 -4.77
CA TYR A 66 -15.22 2.90 -4.78
C TYR A 66 -16.73 3.08 -5.01
N THR A 67 -17.28 4.15 -4.43
CA THR A 67 -18.59 4.64 -4.84
C THR A 67 -18.61 4.93 -6.35
N GLU A 68 -19.79 5.01 -6.97
CA GLU A 68 -19.88 5.28 -8.42
C GLU A 68 -19.25 6.64 -8.78
N GLU A 69 -19.41 7.65 -7.94
CA GLU A 69 -18.84 8.98 -8.14
C GLU A 69 -17.30 8.94 -8.12
N CYS A 70 -16.72 8.31 -7.10
CA CYS A 70 -15.27 8.14 -6.97
C CYS A 70 -14.71 7.26 -8.09
N SER A 71 -15.41 6.19 -8.50
CA SER A 71 -15.01 5.33 -9.62
C SER A 71 -14.87 6.10 -10.93
N ARG A 72 -15.83 6.98 -11.24
CA ARG A 72 -15.83 7.77 -12.47
C ARG A 72 -14.72 8.79 -12.54
N SER A 73 -14.29 9.34 -11.38
CA SER A 73 -13.23 10.35 -11.25
C SER A 73 -11.86 9.75 -10.96
N TYR A 74 -11.74 8.43 -10.80
CA TYR A 74 -10.49 7.80 -10.43
C TYR A 74 -9.46 7.85 -11.55
N ILE A 75 -8.36 8.56 -11.33
CA ILE A 75 -7.43 8.97 -12.39
C ILE A 75 -6.71 7.83 -13.10
N TYR A 76 -6.42 6.72 -12.39
CA TYR A 76 -5.67 5.60 -12.97
C TYR A 76 -6.55 4.61 -13.73
N ALA A 77 -7.80 4.48 -13.34
CA ALA A 77 -8.72 3.51 -13.90
C ALA A 77 -10.17 4.00 -13.85
N PRO A 78 -10.49 5.12 -14.54
CA PRO A 78 -11.86 5.63 -14.53
C PRO A 78 -12.80 4.59 -15.16
N SER A 79 -13.87 4.27 -14.46
CA SER A 79 -14.89 3.33 -14.91
C SER A 79 -16.21 3.59 -14.19
N LYS A 80 -17.23 2.80 -14.54
CA LYS A 80 -18.50 2.87 -13.81
C LYS A 80 -18.36 2.31 -12.39
N ARG A 81 -17.52 1.29 -12.20
CA ARG A 81 -17.25 0.68 -10.91
C ARG A 81 -15.81 0.19 -10.82
N THR A 82 -15.00 0.89 -10.07
CA THR A 82 -13.58 0.62 -9.86
C THR A 82 -13.34 0.15 -8.44
N ALA A 83 -12.40 -0.75 -8.25
CA ALA A 83 -11.93 -1.18 -6.94
C ALA A 83 -10.45 -0.85 -6.74
N TYR A 84 -10.06 -0.72 -5.49
CA TYR A 84 -8.70 -0.48 -5.02
C TYR A 84 -8.21 -1.65 -4.18
N PHE A 85 -7.09 -2.20 -4.56
CA PHE A 85 -6.44 -3.32 -3.89
C PHE A 85 -5.69 -2.80 -2.65
N THR A 86 -6.26 -3.02 -1.47
CA THR A 86 -5.72 -2.46 -0.22
C THR A 86 -4.65 -3.34 0.40
N ASN A 87 -4.90 -4.65 0.52
CA ASN A 87 -3.97 -5.55 1.19
C ASN A 87 -3.89 -6.92 0.50
N LEU A 88 -2.68 -7.44 0.42
CA LEU A 88 -2.39 -8.86 0.18
C LEU A 88 -1.22 -9.27 1.06
N ALA A 89 -1.45 -10.21 1.95
CA ALA A 89 -0.40 -10.75 2.78
C ALA A 89 -0.46 -12.26 2.85
N VAL A 90 0.70 -12.91 2.81
CA VAL A 90 0.85 -14.33 3.07
C VAL A 90 1.96 -14.51 4.10
N HIS A 91 1.63 -15.14 5.21
CA HIS A 91 2.56 -15.41 6.31
C HIS A 91 3.86 -16.04 5.75
N PRO A 92 5.06 -15.58 6.15
CA PRO A 92 6.33 -16.01 5.56
C PRO A 92 6.50 -17.53 5.48
N ASP A 93 6.11 -18.27 6.52
CA ASP A 93 6.24 -19.73 6.56
C ASP A 93 5.29 -20.48 5.60
N PHE A 94 4.32 -19.78 5.00
CA PHE A 94 3.32 -20.34 4.10
C PHE A 94 3.40 -19.79 2.67
N GLN A 95 4.40 -18.98 2.37
CA GLN A 95 4.63 -18.47 1.01
C GLN A 95 4.99 -19.61 0.04
N GLY A 96 4.84 -19.35 -1.27
CA GLY A 96 5.15 -20.33 -2.31
C GLY A 96 4.15 -21.50 -2.45
N GLN A 97 3.06 -21.51 -1.66
CA GLN A 97 2.05 -22.59 -1.64
C GLN A 97 0.76 -22.26 -2.41
N GLY A 98 0.75 -21.17 -3.21
CA GLY A 98 -0.42 -20.77 -4.01
C GLY A 98 -1.51 -20.04 -3.24
N ILE A 99 -1.28 -19.64 -1.98
CA ILE A 99 -2.28 -18.98 -1.12
C ILE A 99 -2.76 -17.66 -1.72
N ALA A 100 -1.83 -16.80 -2.19
CA ALA A 100 -2.19 -15.53 -2.82
C ALA A 100 -3.08 -15.72 -4.06
N GLN A 101 -2.79 -16.74 -4.88
CA GLN A 101 -3.61 -17.07 -6.05
C GLN A 101 -5.03 -17.52 -5.63
N ALA A 102 -5.12 -18.39 -4.63
CA ALA A 102 -6.42 -18.89 -4.16
C ALA A 102 -7.28 -17.79 -3.51
N LEU A 103 -6.66 -16.84 -2.81
CA LEU A 103 -7.32 -15.66 -2.26
C LEU A 103 -7.84 -14.76 -3.38
N PHE A 104 -6.98 -14.48 -4.39
CA PHE A 104 -7.36 -13.63 -5.50
C PHE A 104 -8.51 -14.22 -6.34
N GLU A 105 -8.52 -15.53 -6.60
CA GLU A 105 -9.60 -16.19 -7.32
C GLU A 105 -10.97 -15.99 -6.63
N LYS A 106 -11.00 -16.03 -5.29
CA LYS A 106 -12.21 -15.74 -4.52
C LYS A 106 -12.60 -14.28 -4.57
N ALA A 107 -11.63 -13.40 -4.43
CA ALA A 107 -11.85 -11.96 -4.52
C ALA A 107 -12.30 -11.54 -5.93
N GLU A 108 -11.66 -12.04 -6.99
CA GLU A 108 -12.03 -11.76 -8.39
C GLU A 108 -13.46 -12.18 -8.70
N GLN A 109 -13.88 -13.37 -8.24
CA GLN A 109 -15.25 -13.83 -8.39
C GLN A 109 -16.24 -12.85 -7.74
N GLU A 110 -15.97 -12.44 -6.50
CA GLU A 110 -16.83 -11.50 -5.78
C GLU A 110 -16.84 -10.11 -6.40
N LEU A 111 -15.69 -9.59 -6.83
CA LEU A 111 -15.61 -8.32 -7.54
C LEU A 111 -16.49 -8.32 -8.80
N LYS A 112 -16.49 -9.41 -9.57
CA LYS A 112 -17.37 -9.58 -10.73
C LYS A 112 -18.85 -9.62 -10.35
N GLU A 113 -19.20 -10.31 -9.26
CA GLU A 113 -20.57 -10.34 -8.71
C GLU A 113 -21.03 -8.94 -8.26
N GLN A 114 -20.11 -8.11 -7.77
CA GLN A 114 -20.33 -6.71 -7.41
C GLN A 114 -20.34 -5.76 -8.63
N GLY A 115 -20.12 -6.27 -9.84
CA GLY A 115 -20.10 -5.49 -11.07
C GLY A 115 -18.88 -4.58 -11.23
N VAL A 116 -17.76 -4.89 -10.56
CA VAL A 116 -16.51 -4.16 -10.71
C VAL A 116 -15.95 -4.38 -12.11
N GLU A 117 -15.61 -3.29 -12.78
CA GLU A 117 -15.06 -3.29 -14.13
C GLU A 117 -13.54 -3.27 -14.11
N LYS A 118 -12.94 -2.52 -13.18
CA LYS A 118 -11.48 -2.34 -13.08
C LYS A 118 -11.00 -2.46 -11.64
N LEU A 119 -9.83 -3.09 -11.48
CA LEU A 119 -9.13 -3.20 -10.21
C LEU A 119 -7.77 -2.50 -10.33
N ALA A 120 -7.55 -1.45 -9.56
CA ALA A 120 -6.28 -0.76 -9.45
C ALA A 120 -5.44 -1.36 -8.32
N ILE A 121 -4.16 -1.61 -8.59
CA ILE A 121 -3.20 -2.21 -7.68
C ILE A 121 -1.99 -1.29 -7.62
N PHE A 122 -1.73 -0.71 -6.44
CA PHE A 122 -0.48 0.00 -6.16
C PHE A 122 0.50 -0.96 -5.50
N THR A 123 1.72 -0.96 -5.98
CA THR A 123 2.78 -1.80 -5.42
C THR A 123 4.12 -1.11 -5.55
N ARG A 124 5.07 -1.52 -4.75
CA ARG A 124 6.46 -1.12 -4.87
C ARG A 124 7.22 -2.15 -5.70
N GLU A 125 8.41 -1.80 -6.18
CA GLU A 125 9.25 -2.73 -6.90
C GLU A 125 9.51 -4.00 -6.08
N GLY A 126 9.52 -5.15 -6.76
CA GLY A 126 9.73 -6.46 -6.15
C GLY A 126 9.22 -7.57 -7.07
N ASP A 127 10.09 -8.48 -7.48
CA ASP A 127 9.82 -9.45 -8.53
C ASP A 127 8.61 -10.33 -8.27
N ALA A 128 8.44 -10.84 -7.05
CA ALA A 128 7.39 -11.82 -6.75
C ALA A 128 5.98 -11.23 -6.85
N ALA A 129 5.75 -10.03 -6.30
CA ALA A 129 4.45 -9.37 -6.32
C ALA A 129 4.10 -8.89 -7.74
N ASN A 130 5.05 -8.27 -8.43
CA ASN A 130 4.85 -7.75 -9.78
C ASN A 130 4.55 -8.86 -10.79
N HIS A 131 5.24 -10.00 -10.72
CA HIS A 131 4.92 -11.17 -11.54
C HIS A 131 3.50 -11.70 -11.26
N LEU A 132 3.08 -11.69 -9.99
CA LEU A 132 1.73 -12.15 -9.62
C LEU A 132 0.65 -11.25 -10.23
N TYR A 133 0.80 -9.92 -10.12
CA TYR A 133 -0.16 -8.96 -10.68
C TYR A 133 -0.23 -9.04 -12.21
N GLN A 134 0.90 -9.18 -12.89
CA GLN A 134 0.94 -9.41 -14.34
C GLN A 134 0.25 -10.72 -14.73
N LYS A 135 0.46 -11.80 -13.97
CA LYS A 135 -0.23 -13.08 -14.17
C LYS A 135 -1.74 -12.95 -14.03
N TRP A 136 -2.23 -12.08 -13.16
CA TRP A 136 -3.65 -11.78 -13.00
C TRP A 136 -4.21 -10.88 -14.10
N GLY A 137 -3.39 -10.49 -15.07
CA GLY A 137 -3.76 -9.65 -16.20
C GLY A 137 -3.57 -8.15 -15.94
N GLY A 138 -2.81 -7.80 -14.90
CA GLY A 138 -2.47 -6.42 -14.60
C GLY A 138 -1.63 -5.79 -15.71
N GLN A 139 -2.07 -4.63 -16.20
CA GLN A 139 -1.34 -3.80 -17.14
C GLN A 139 -0.74 -2.61 -16.38
N LEU A 140 0.56 -2.39 -16.54
CA LEU A 140 1.23 -1.24 -15.96
C LEU A 140 0.71 0.03 -16.63
N VAL A 141 0.13 0.93 -15.85
CA VAL A 141 -0.43 2.20 -16.36
C VAL A 141 0.36 3.42 -15.91
N CYS A 142 1.05 3.32 -14.77
CA CYS A 142 1.86 4.41 -14.23
C CYS A 142 3.00 3.86 -13.39
N SER A 143 4.07 4.61 -13.28
CA SER A 143 5.15 4.39 -12.31
C SER A 143 5.70 5.74 -11.85
N ASP A 144 6.11 5.79 -10.59
CA ASP A 144 6.77 6.92 -9.98
C ASP A 144 7.80 6.44 -8.94
N TYR A 145 8.40 7.35 -8.21
CA TYR A 145 9.41 7.05 -7.21
C TYR A 145 9.00 7.61 -5.86
N LEU A 146 9.02 6.79 -4.85
CA LEU A 146 8.88 7.18 -3.46
C LEU A 146 10.26 7.42 -2.87
N VAL A 147 10.56 8.67 -2.50
CA VAL A 147 11.88 9.06 -1.97
C VAL A 147 11.76 9.33 -0.49
N VAL A 148 12.60 8.65 0.29
CA VAL A 148 12.88 8.97 1.69
C VAL A 148 14.20 9.72 1.73
N GLY A 149 14.16 11.00 2.14
CA GLY A 149 15.36 11.84 2.11
C GLY A 149 15.04 13.33 2.27
N ALA A 150 16.02 14.18 1.97
CA ALA A 150 15.91 15.62 2.03
C ALA A 150 16.18 16.26 0.66
N PRO A 151 15.39 17.27 0.23
CA PRO A 151 15.73 18.07 -0.94
C PRO A 151 17.08 18.75 -0.78
N LYS A 152 17.95 18.67 -1.78
CA LYS A 152 19.31 19.28 -1.74
C LYS A 152 19.30 20.79 -1.55
N ASP A 153 18.28 21.45 -2.06
CA ASP A 153 18.12 22.92 -1.99
C ASP A 153 17.38 23.38 -0.73
N THR A 154 17.07 22.48 0.19
CA THR A 154 16.45 22.85 1.47
C THR A 154 17.51 23.47 2.38
N PRO A 155 17.24 24.64 2.99
CA PRO A 155 18.18 25.23 3.94
C PRO A 155 18.56 24.21 5.01
N TYR A 156 19.85 24.05 5.25
CA TYR A 156 20.33 23.17 6.30
C TYR A 156 19.82 23.67 7.65
N VAL A 157 19.09 22.82 8.36
CA VAL A 157 18.60 23.12 9.71
C VAL A 157 19.43 22.35 10.73
N ARG A 158 20.09 23.07 11.63
CA ARG A 158 20.83 22.47 12.74
C ARG A 158 19.86 22.03 13.81
N PHE A 159 20.02 20.78 14.22
CA PHE A 159 19.32 20.21 15.35
C PHE A 159 20.09 20.50 16.64
N GLY A 160 19.42 21.00 17.65
CA GLY A 160 19.98 21.28 18.98
C GLY A 160 19.00 21.01 20.09
N VAL A 161 19.47 21.18 21.33
CA VAL A 161 18.66 21.02 22.55
C VAL A 161 18.85 22.21 23.44
N ASP A 162 17.79 22.88 23.81
CA ASP A 162 17.73 23.86 24.87
C ASP A 162 17.54 23.12 26.21
N LEU A 163 18.63 22.70 26.81
CA LEU A 163 18.61 21.91 28.06
C LEU A 163 17.92 22.63 29.23
N PRO A 164 18.14 23.96 29.46
CA PRO A 164 17.45 24.67 30.53
C PRO A 164 15.94 24.63 30.44
N ASN A 165 15.39 24.66 29.22
CA ASN A 165 13.95 24.66 28.98
C ASN A 165 13.41 23.28 28.59
N ALA A 166 14.25 22.25 28.50
CA ALA A 166 13.92 20.88 28.09
C ALA A 166 13.17 20.84 26.74
N LYS A 167 13.66 21.62 25.75
CA LYS A 167 13.05 21.72 24.41
C LYS A 167 14.07 21.44 23.31
N LEU A 168 13.57 20.94 22.19
CA LEU A 168 14.35 20.92 20.95
C LEU A 168 14.49 22.36 20.43
N ALA A 169 15.66 22.66 19.89
CA ALA A 169 15.98 23.95 19.29
C ALA A 169 16.51 23.72 17.89
N PHE A 170 15.90 24.37 16.91
CA PHE A 170 16.32 24.30 15.52
C PHE A 170 16.80 25.66 15.05
N THR A 171 17.90 25.66 14.30
CA THR A 171 18.44 26.90 13.73
C THR A 171 18.80 26.68 12.27
N ASP A 172 18.58 27.70 11.44
CA ASP A 172 19.03 27.73 10.05
C ASP A 172 20.56 27.95 9.94
N GLU A 173 21.07 28.04 8.72
CA GLU A 173 22.50 28.26 8.44
C GLU A 173 23.00 29.60 8.99
N THR A 174 22.12 30.59 9.15
CA THR A 174 22.45 31.91 9.69
C THR A 174 22.39 31.94 11.20
N GLY A 175 21.98 30.86 11.85
CA GLY A 175 21.80 30.75 13.30
C GLY A 175 20.46 31.30 13.81
N GLN A 176 19.52 31.63 12.91
CA GLN A 176 18.19 32.06 13.30
C GLN A 176 17.30 30.85 13.65
N PRO A 177 16.36 31.01 14.61
CA PRO A 177 15.43 29.93 14.94
C PRO A 177 14.63 29.45 13.71
N ALA A 178 14.64 28.12 13.49
CA ALA A 178 13.79 27.46 12.51
C ALA A 178 12.54 26.90 13.21
N PRO A 179 11.34 27.04 12.63
CA PRO A 179 10.11 26.61 13.28
C PRO A 179 9.90 25.09 13.32
N TYR A 180 10.60 24.35 12.46
CA TYR A 180 10.50 22.88 12.35
C TYR A 180 11.79 22.29 11.79
N TYR A 181 11.95 21.01 12.03
CA TYR A 181 12.97 20.15 11.45
C TYR A 181 12.28 18.97 10.75
N LEU A 182 12.58 18.76 9.47
CA LEU A 182 12.07 17.59 8.75
C LEU A 182 12.94 16.39 9.07
N ARG A 183 12.41 15.48 9.87
CA ARG A 183 13.13 14.29 10.32
C ARG A 183 12.89 13.10 9.39
N GLU A 184 11.66 12.95 8.90
CA GLU A 184 11.24 11.89 8.00
C GLU A 184 10.41 12.53 6.90
N GLY A 185 10.90 12.49 5.68
CA GLY A 185 10.20 13.02 4.52
C GLY A 185 10.03 11.94 3.46
N VAL A 186 8.82 11.79 2.98
CA VAL A 186 8.50 10.97 1.82
C VAL A 186 8.02 11.89 0.70
N PHE A 187 8.69 11.81 -0.44
CA PHE A 187 8.35 12.58 -1.62
C PHE A 187 8.00 11.65 -2.78
N VAL A 188 6.96 11.99 -3.53
CA VAL A 188 6.62 11.30 -4.77
C VAL A 188 7.29 12.03 -5.92
N VAL A 189 8.10 11.33 -6.68
CA VAL A 189 8.87 11.86 -7.80
C VAL A 189 8.46 11.15 -9.08
N SER A 190 7.95 11.89 -10.03
CA SER A 190 7.33 11.34 -11.25
C SER A 190 8.32 10.73 -12.24
N GLU A 191 9.60 11.17 -12.21
CA GLU A 191 10.61 10.73 -13.17
C GLU A 191 11.95 10.51 -12.47
N GLU A 192 12.72 9.52 -12.91
CA GLU A 192 14.03 9.17 -12.36
C GLU A 192 14.98 10.38 -12.28
N ALA A 193 14.95 11.27 -13.25
CA ALA A 193 15.75 12.50 -13.24
C ALA A 193 15.46 13.41 -12.05
N GLY A 194 14.26 13.36 -11.49
CA GLY A 194 13.88 14.12 -10.29
C GLY A 194 14.57 13.66 -9.02
N LEU A 195 15.10 12.43 -8.98
CA LEU A 195 15.85 11.89 -7.83
C LEU A 195 17.13 12.70 -7.56
N GLU A 196 17.71 13.32 -8.57
CA GLU A 196 18.90 14.15 -8.43
C GLU A 196 18.70 15.39 -7.54
N LEU A 197 17.44 15.78 -7.30
CA LEU A 197 17.08 16.93 -6.44
C LEU A 197 17.17 16.62 -4.94
N PHE A 198 17.39 15.36 -4.56
CA PHE A 198 17.34 14.90 -3.17
C PHE A 198 18.68 14.35 -2.69
N ASP A 199 18.97 14.54 -1.41
CA ASP A 199 19.90 13.70 -0.66
C ASP A 199 19.10 12.49 -0.18
N ILE A 200 19.21 11.39 -0.94
CA ILE A 200 18.38 10.20 -0.79
C ILE A 200 18.95 9.31 0.32
N GLU A 201 18.12 8.95 1.30
CA GLU A 201 18.40 7.89 2.27
C GLU A 201 17.91 6.56 1.73
N ASP A 202 16.72 6.55 1.10
CA ASP A 202 16.15 5.38 0.44
C ASP A 202 15.22 5.83 -0.70
N ALA A 203 15.04 4.99 -1.71
CA ALA A 203 14.12 5.26 -2.81
C ALA A 203 13.52 3.96 -3.33
N TYR A 204 12.23 3.96 -3.54
CA TYR A 204 11.46 2.85 -4.08
C TYR A 204 10.74 3.29 -5.34
N GLN A 205 10.75 2.45 -6.36
CA GLN A 205 9.85 2.63 -7.49
C GLN A 205 8.46 2.12 -7.09
N GLU A 206 7.47 2.99 -7.15
CA GLU A 206 6.06 2.60 -7.04
C GLU A 206 5.49 2.28 -8.41
N LEU A 207 4.69 1.23 -8.48
CA LEU A 207 4.10 0.73 -9.72
C LEU A 207 2.60 0.61 -9.55
N THR A 208 1.85 1.21 -10.48
CA THR A 208 0.39 1.11 -10.51
C THR A 208 -0.04 0.18 -11.62
N TYR A 209 -0.68 -0.93 -11.27
CA TYR A 209 -1.28 -1.86 -12.20
C TYR A 209 -2.80 -1.70 -12.24
N VAL A 210 -3.38 -1.95 -13.40
CA VAL A 210 -4.83 -2.04 -13.56
C VAL A 210 -5.17 -3.40 -14.19
N VAL A 211 -6.09 -4.11 -13.56
CA VAL A 211 -6.69 -5.34 -14.09
C VAL A 211 -8.07 -4.99 -14.65
N ASP A 212 -8.29 -5.28 -15.92
CA ASP A 212 -9.62 -5.23 -16.52
C ASP A 212 -10.34 -6.56 -16.22
N LEU A 213 -11.42 -6.49 -15.47
CA LEU A 213 -12.18 -7.65 -15.04
C LEU A 213 -13.27 -8.06 -16.05
N MET A 214 -13.54 -7.19 -17.05
CA MET A 214 -14.56 -7.43 -18.06
C MET A 214 -14.02 -8.14 -19.32
N GLU A 215 -12.72 -8.02 -19.59
CA GLU A 215 -12.11 -8.59 -20.82
C GLU A 215 -11.79 -10.10 -20.75
N LYS A 216 -11.93 -10.74 -19.61
CA LYS A 216 -11.70 -12.19 -19.46
C LYS A 216 -12.98 -12.96 -19.82
N SER A 217 -13.25 -13.10 -21.13
CA SER A 217 -14.24 -14.05 -21.69
C SER A 217 -13.53 -15.26 -22.26
#